data_1e2de6f98377cc35f2922c80626fcc4e
#
_entry.id   1e2de6f98377cc35f2922c80626fcc4e
#
_cell.length_a   1.000
_cell.length_b   1.000
_cell.length_c   1.000
_cell.angle_alpha   90.00
_cell.angle_beta   90.00
_cell.angle_gamma   90.00
#
_symmetry.space_group_name_H-M   'P 1'
#
loop_
_entity.id
_entity.type
_entity.pdbx_description
1 polymer ?
#
loop_
_entity_poly.entity_id
_entity_poly.type
_entity_poly.pdbx_seq_one_letter_code
_entity_poly.pdbx_strand_id
1 'polypeptide(L)'
;MPSMLQPEKTTLYWPRGLYFWRARAKYAEGYLLEKERHGRWVFWYTSGQKQLEGEYVKGKKTANWIKWAENGRKISEGEFVHGKMHGRWIDWHGNGQKALESQWVMGKRDGKWMYWAVDGSLEKTETYDHRFEKDKGYSIHTELEMKEMIRQIQKENLDRNWERLVGKFVASLVKPWHIACWVLIFVPTLSWTRGKTPQHDIALAGILALLVTSLLAWSLDRRGPK
;
A
#
# COMPACT_ATOMS: atom_id res chain seq x y z
N MET A 1 18.68 8.41 -18.83
CA MET A 1 17.41 8.06 -18.15
C MET A 1 17.58 8.44 -16.70
N PRO A 2 16.70 9.26 -16.09
CA PRO A 2 16.80 9.53 -14.67
C PRO A 2 16.60 8.23 -13.91
N SER A 3 17.51 7.89 -13.00
CA SER A 3 17.38 6.74 -12.11
C SER A 3 16.08 6.90 -11.32
N MET A 4 15.12 6.00 -11.49
CA MET A 4 13.92 5.97 -10.65
C MET A 4 14.39 5.80 -9.21
N LEU A 5 14.17 6.81 -8.37
CA LEU A 5 14.46 6.75 -6.94
C LEU A 5 13.63 5.61 -6.35
N GLN A 6 14.31 4.58 -5.85
CA GLN A 6 13.65 3.46 -5.19
C GLN A 6 13.37 3.82 -3.73
N PRO A 7 12.22 3.45 -3.18
CA PRO A 7 11.94 3.68 -1.77
C PRO A 7 12.87 2.85 -0.89
N GLU A 8 13.52 3.53 0.06
CA GLU A 8 14.47 2.94 1.00
C GLU A 8 13.76 2.46 2.26
N LYS A 9 13.99 1.20 2.65
CA LYS A 9 13.43 0.64 3.87
C LYS A 9 14.10 1.26 5.10
N THR A 10 13.30 1.76 6.01
CA THR A 10 13.76 2.43 7.23
C THR A 10 13.14 1.80 8.47
N THR A 11 13.96 1.58 9.50
CA THR A 11 13.52 1.12 10.81
C THR A 11 13.98 2.12 11.86
N LEU A 12 13.03 2.64 12.64
CA LEU A 12 13.27 3.61 13.70
C LEU A 12 13.14 2.92 15.06
N TYR A 13 14.01 3.30 16.00
CA TYR A 13 14.09 2.70 17.32
C TYR A 13 13.82 3.74 18.40
N TRP A 14 13.21 3.32 19.50
CA TRP A 14 13.07 4.16 20.67
C TRP A 14 14.44 4.67 21.13
N PRO A 15 14.56 5.94 21.53
CA PRO A 15 15.81 6.45 22.09
C PRO A 15 16.21 5.62 23.30
N ARG A 16 17.52 5.46 23.51
CA ARG A 16 18.05 4.78 24.70
C ARG A 16 17.62 5.57 25.93
N GLY A 17 16.60 5.10 26.63
CA GLY A 17 16.25 5.57 27.96
C GLY A 17 17.18 4.97 29.02
N LEU A 18 16.86 5.18 30.29
CA LEU A 18 17.63 4.74 31.47
C LEU A 18 17.91 3.20 31.57
N TYR A 19 17.43 2.41 30.62
CA TYR A 19 17.60 0.94 30.57
C TYR A 19 18.69 0.57 29.56
N PHE A 20 19.95 0.66 29.97
CA PHE A 20 21.13 0.33 29.14
C PHE A 20 21.21 -1.14 28.65
N TRP A 21 20.44 -2.06 29.23
CA TRP A 21 20.53 -3.51 29.00
C TRP A 21 19.45 -4.10 28.10
N ARG A 22 18.44 -3.33 27.70
CA ARG A 22 17.46 -3.83 26.73
C ARG A 22 17.89 -3.48 25.31
N ALA A 23 17.78 -4.48 24.41
CA ALA A 23 17.87 -4.25 22.99
C ALA A 23 16.95 -3.07 22.59
N ARG A 24 17.40 -2.22 21.69
CA ARG A 24 16.60 -1.09 21.18
C ARG A 24 15.25 -1.62 20.68
N ALA A 25 14.19 -1.26 21.36
CA ALA A 25 12.85 -1.60 20.89
C ALA A 25 12.54 -0.78 19.63
N LYS A 26 12.09 -1.47 18.59
CA LYS A 26 11.63 -0.84 17.35
C LYS A 26 10.33 -0.08 17.61
N TYR A 27 10.25 1.19 17.19
CA TYR A 27 9.02 1.94 17.31
C TYR A 27 8.33 2.23 15.99
N ALA A 28 9.04 2.21 14.85
CA ALA A 28 8.44 2.39 13.54
C ALA A 28 9.28 1.70 12.45
N GLU A 29 8.59 1.21 11.43
CA GLU A 29 9.20 0.64 10.23
C GLU A 29 8.36 0.99 9.01
N GLY A 30 9.02 1.34 7.91
CA GLY A 30 8.39 1.66 6.65
C GLY A 30 9.41 2.00 5.58
N TYR A 31 8.98 2.75 4.60
CA TYR A 31 9.82 3.17 3.49
C TYR A 31 9.90 4.69 3.42
N LEU A 32 11.06 5.21 3.08
CA LEU A 32 11.28 6.61 2.74
C LEU A 32 11.53 6.74 1.25
N LEU A 33 10.90 7.72 0.62
CA LEU A 33 11.17 8.19 -0.71
C LEU A 33 11.45 9.70 -0.62
N GLU A 34 12.63 10.14 -1.07
CA GLU A 34 13.05 11.55 -0.94
C GLU A 34 12.96 12.10 0.50
N LYS A 35 13.32 11.26 1.49
CA LYS A 35 13.22 11.52 2.94
C LYS A 35 11.80 11.65 3.49
N GLU A 36 10.77 11.47 2.68
CA GLU A 36 9.38 11.44 3.10
C GLU A 36 8.87 10.01 3.30
N ARG A 37 7.94 9.82 4.23
CA ARG A 37 7.31 8.52 4.43
C ARG A 37 6.53 8.12 3.19
N HIS A 38 6.75 6.87 2.72
CA HIS A 38 6.11 6.33 1.53
C HIS A 38 5.74 4.86 1.74
N GLY A 39 4.62 4.39 1.15
CA GLY A 39 4.16 3.03 1.30
C GLY A 39 3.70 2.69 2.72
N ARG A 40 3.71 1.39 3.03
CA ARG A 40 3.22 0.88 4.32
C ARG A 40 4.15 1.23 5.46
N TRP A 41 3.57 1.74 6.57
CA TRP A 41 4.25 2.02 7.83
C TRP A 41 3.55 1.30 8.97
N VAL A 42 4.37 0.76 9.89
CA VAL A 42 3.92 0.13 11.12
C VAL A 42 4.64 0.78 12.29
N PHE A 43 3.90 1.05 13.35
CA PHE A 43 4.40 1.63 14.60
C PHE A 43 4.11 0.68 15.75
N TRP A 44 4.98 0.66 16.76
CA TRP A 44 4.87 -0.21 17.91
C TRP A 44 4.99 0.57 19.22
N TYR A 45 4.33 0.07 20.22
CA TYR A 45 4.56 0.46 21.61
C TYR A 45 5.93 -0.03 22.08
N THR A 46 6.39 0.51 23.23
CA THR A 46 7.62 0.04 23.89
C THR A 46 7.55 -1.42 24.33
N SER A 47 6.36 -1.93 24.57
CA SER A 47 6.07 -3.36 24.84
C SER A 47 6.31 -4.28 23.62
N GLY A 48 6.46 -3.71 22.43
CA GLY A 48 6.55 -4.46 21.16
C GLY A 48 5.20 -4.79 20.52
N GLN A 49 4.10 -4.43 21.15
CA GLN A 49 2.76 -4.56 20.56
C GLN A 49 2.56 -3.51 19.46
N LYS A 50 1.83 -3.89 18.41
CA LYS A 50 1.50 -2.97 17.32
C LYS A 50 0.59 -1.86 17.84
N GLN A 51 0.95 -0.61 17.51
CA GLN A 51 0.22 0.60 17.90
C GLN A 51 -0.61 1.17 16.75
N LEU A 52 -0.01 1.28 15.57
CA LEU A 52 -0.59 1.95 14.42
C LEU A 52 -0.05 1.37 13.13
N GLU A 53 -0.90 1.23 12.12
CA GLU A 53 -0.52 0.76 10.80
C GLU A 53 -1.32 1.48 9.72
N GLY A 54 -0.67 1.80 8.61
CA GLY A 54 -1.31 2.40 7.45
C GLY A 54 -0.30 2.73 6.37
N GLU A 55 -0.74 3.51 5.40
CA GLU A 55 0.09 3.89 4.26
C GLU A 55 0.33 5.39 4.20
N TYR A 56 1.49 5.75 3.67
CA TYR A 56 1.86 7.12 3.34
C TYR A 56 2.15 7.27 1.85
N VAL A 57 1.80 8.40 1.30
CA VAL A 57 2.24 8.87 -0.01
C VAL A 57 2.77 10.29 0.14
N LYS A 58 4.05 10.48 -0.18
CA LYS A 58 4.73 11.78 -0.05
C LYS A 58 4.47 12.42 1.32
N GLY A 59 4.77 11.70 2.38
CA GLY A 59 4.63 12.14 3.77
C GLY A 59 3.19 12.23 4.30
N LYS A 60 2.16 12.08 3.46
CA LYS A 60 0.75 12.19 3.86
C LYS A 60 0.12 10.83 4.04
N LYS A 61 -0.66 10.66 5.12
CA LYS A 61 -1.46 9.45 5.36
C LYS A 61 -2.43 9.21 4.22
N THR A 62 -2.54 7.95 3.77
CA THR A 62 -3.47 7.52 2.72
C THR A 62 -3.98 6.12 3.00
N ALA A 63 -5.06 5.70 2.33
CA ALA A 63 -5.68 4.40 2.50
C ALA A 63 -6.11 4.10 3.95
N ASN A 64 -6.31 2.83 4.29
CA ASN A 64 -6.84 2.42 5.59
C ASN A 64 -5.77 2.50 6.68
N TRP A 65 -6.15 3.06 7.84
CA TRP A 65 -5.35 3.18 9.04
C TRP A 65 -6.02 2.46 10.19
N ILE A 66 -5.24 1.68 10.91
CA ILE A 66 -5.73 0.94 12.08
C ILE A 66 -4.85 1.30 13.27
N LYS A 67 -5.50 1.61 14.39
CA LYS A 67 -4.87 1.88 15.67
C LYS A 67 -5.27 0.81 16.68
N TRP A 68 -4.31 0.33 17.45
CA TRP A 68 -4.50 -0.64 18.53
C TRP A 68 -4.08 -0.07 19.87
N ALA A 69 -4.69 -0.55 20.93
CA ALA A 69 -4.25 -0.38 22.30
C ALA A 69 -3.05 -1.30 22.58
N GLU A 70 -2.34 -1.04 23.65
CA GLU A 70 -1.19 -1.84 24.07
C GLU A 70 -1.56 -3.29 24.42
N ASN A 71 -2.81 -3.55 24.81
CA ASN A 71 -3.36 -4.90 25.00
C ASN A 71 -3.76 -5.62 23.70
N GLY A 72 -3.46 -5.05 22.52
CA GLY A 72 -3.73 -5.59 21.19
C GLY A 72 -5.16 -5.41 20.66
N ARG A 73 -6.06 -4.79 21.45
CA ARG A 73 -7.43 -4.50 20.98
C ARG A 73 -7.43 -3.32 20.03
N LYS A 74 -8.29 -3.35 19.02
CA LYS A 74 -8.50 -2.19 18.14
C LYS A 74 -9.07 -1.02 18.92
N ILE A 75 -8.54 0.18 18.65
CA ILE A 75 -9.08 1.44 19.16
C ILE A 75 -9.85 2.17 18.06
N SER A 76 -9.29 2.21 16.85
CA SER A 76 -9.83 3.00 15.75
C SER A 76 -9.39 2.44 14.42
N GLU A 77 -10.27 2.53 13.41
CA GLU A 77 -9.92 2.28 12.01
C GLU A 77 -10.71 3.19 11.08
N GLY A 78 -10.09 3.54 9.96
CA GLY A 78 -10.71 4.35 8.91
C GLY A 78 -9.72 4.76 7.85
N GLU A 79 -10.22 5.46 6.86
CA GLU A 79 -9.45 5.84 5.68
C GLU A 79 -8.94 7.27 5.79
N PHE A 80 -7.72 7.48 5.30
CA PHE A 80 -7.18 8.81 5.02
C PHE A 80 -7.01 9.03 3.53
N VAL A 81 -7.30 10.25 3.10
CA VAL A 81 -7.03 10.76 1.76
C VAL A 81 -6.21 12.04 1.90
N HIS A 82 -4.98 12.04 1.39
CA HIS A 82 -4.02 13.16 1.51
C HIS A 82 -3.84 13.70 2.95
N GLY A 83 -3.83 12.82 3.93
CA GLY A 83 -3.67 13.17 5.34
C GLY A 83 -4.94 13.62 6.05
N LYS A 84 -6.10 13.63 5.36
CA LYS A 84 -7.41 13.99 5.92
C LYS A 84 -8.27 12.74 6.08
N MET A 85 -9.04 12.65 7.16
CA MET A 85 -10.01 11.58 7.38
C MET A 85 -11.03 11.57 6.25
N HIS A 86 -11.34 10.39 5.74
CA HIS A 86 -12.29 10.20 4.64
C HIS A 86 -13.04 8.88 4.81
N GLY A 87 -14.27 8.81 4.30
CA GLY A 87 -15.08 7.61 4.37
C GLY A 87 -15.55 7.27 5.79
N ARG A 88 -15.79 5.99 6.01
CA ARG A 88 -16.30 5.46 7.28
C ARG A 88 -15.17 5.29 8.28
N TRP A 89 -15.42 5.75 9.53
CA TRP A 89 -14.53 5.58 10.67
C TRP A 89 -15.24 4.84 11.78
N ILE A 90 -14.54 3.93 12.45
CA ILE A 90 -15.04 3.17 13.58
C ILE A 90 -14.05 3.31 14.72
N ASP A 91 -14.54 3.67 15.89
CA ASP A 91 -13.82 3.64 17.15
C ASP A 91 -14.44 2.60 18.08
N TRP A 92 -13.62 1.97 18.92
CA TRP A 92 -14.04 0.93 19.85
C TRP A 92 -13.73 1.31 21.27
N HIS A 93 -14.61 0.90 22.18
CA HIS A 93 -14.37 0.91 23.61
C HIS A 93 -13.26 -0.07 24.02
N GLY A 94 -12.69 0.11 25.21
CA GLY A 94 -11.66 -0.78 25.75
C GLY A 94 -12.12 -2.24 25.94
N ASN A 95 -13.42 -2.49 26.04
CA ASN A 95 -14.01 -3.85 26.08
C ASN A 95 -14.11 -4.51 24.69
N GLY A 96 -13.87 -3.76 23.59
CA GLY A 96 -13.93 -4.23 22.21
C GLY A 96 -15.28 -4.03 21.52
N GLN A 97 -16.28 -3.47 22.22
CA GLN A 97 -17.52 -3.06 21.60
C GLN A 97 -17.34 -1.76 20.84
N LYS A 98 -18.18 -1.53 19.83
CA LYS A 98 -18.16 -0.30 19.03
C LYS A 98 -18.55 0.88 19.93
N ALA A 99 -17.76 1.97 19.86
CA ALA A 99 -18.03 3.20 20.59
C ALA A 99 -18.61 4.28 19.67
N LEU A 100 -18.05 4.41 18.45
CA LEU A 100 -18.45 5.42 17.48
C LEU A 100 -18.35 4.85 16.07
N GLU A 101 -19.33 5.14 15.26
CA GLU A 101 -19.24 5.01 13.81
C GLU A 101 -19.57 6.37 13.19
N SER A 102 -18.66 6.86 12.37
CA SER A 102 -18.72 8.20 11.82
C SER A 102 -18.36 8.20 10.33
N GLN A 103 -18.89 9.17 9.63
CA GLN A 103 -18.60 9.39 8.22
C GLN A 103 -17.85 10.72 8.05
N TRP A 104 -16.85 10.71 7.20
CA TRP A 104 -15.99 11.85 6.95
C TRP A 104 -15.81 12.13 5.47
N VAL A 105 -15.73 13.39 5.10
CA VAL A 105 -15.38 13.83 3.74
C VAL A 105 -14.24 14.84 3.85
N MET A 106 -13.03 14.41 3.49
CA MET A 106 -11.82 15.24 3.49
C MET A 106 -11.55 16.00 4.79
N GLY A 107 -11.77 15.33 5.93
CA GLY A 107 -11.54 15.87 7.27
C GLY A 107 -12.72 16.63 7.86
N LYS A 108 -13.86 16.69 7.16
CA LYS A 108 -15.11 17.26 7.64
C LYS A 108 -16.10 16.17 8.00
N ARG A 109 -16.91 16.41 9.04
CA ARG A 109 -17.97 15.51 9.44
C ARG A 109 -19.06 15.45 8.38
N ASP A 110 -19.49 14.23 8.06
CA ASP A 110 -20.54 13.99 7.08
C ASP A 110 -21.40 12.80 7.45
N GLY A 111 -22.61 12.74 6.88
CA GLY A 111 -23.52 11.61 7.05
C GLY A 111 -23.90 11.33 8.49
N LYS A 112 -24.22 10.08 8.76
CA LYS A 112 -24.74 9.61 10.03
C LYS A 112 -23.61 9.23 10.98
N TRP A 113 -23.67 9.76 12.20
CA TRP A 113 -22.78 9.46 13.30
C TRP A 113 -23.57 8.70 14.37
N MET A 114 -23.07 7.55 14.78
CA MET A 114 -23.73 6.69 15.76
C MET A 114 -22.80 6.45 16.94
N TYR A 115 -23.29 6.73 18.12
CA TYR A 115 -22.55 6.59 19.38
C TYR A 115 -23.16 5.44 20.18
N TRP A 116 -22.33 4.57 20.71
CA TRP A 116 -22.74 3.45 21.54
C TRP A 116 -22.10 3.55 22.92
N ALA A 117 -22.89 3.21 23.94
CA ALA A 117 -22.39 3.04 25.29
C ALA A 117 -21.51 1.79 25.42
N VAL A 118 -20.81 1.69 26.55
CA VAL A 118 -19.90 0.57 26.85
C VAL A 118 -20.61 -0.78 26.91
N ASP A 119 -21.91 -0.79 27.19
CA ASP A 119 -22.77 -1.99 27.21
C ASP A 119 -23.27 -2.40 25.80
N GLY A 120 -22.96 -1.59 24.78
CA GLY A 120 -23.33 -1.82 23.38
C GLY A 120 -24.71 -1.25 23.01
N SER A 121 -25.41 -0.58 23.91
CA SER A 121 -26.64 0.13 23.59
C SER A 121 -26.37 1.38 22.76
N LEU A 122 -27.26 1.70 21.80
CA LEU A 122 -27.16 2.91 21.01
C LEU A 122 -27.53 4.12 21.89
N GLU A 123 -26.56 4.98 22.16
CA GLU A 123 -26.71 6.14 23.02
C GLU A 123 -27.23 7.37 22.27
N LYS A 124 -26.68 7.60 21.09
CA LYS A 124 -26.95 8.83 20.31
C LYS A 124 -26.76 8.61 18.82
N THR A 125 -27.54 9.33 18.04
CA THR A 125 -27.34 9.47 16.59
C THR A 125 -27.35 10.95 16.21
N GLU A 126 -26.37 11.35 15.40
CA GLU A 126 -26.27 12.69 14.82
C GLU A 126 -26.13 12.59 13.31
N THR A 127 -26.55 13.63 12.60
CA THR A 127 -26.36 13.72 11.15
C THR A 127 -25.65 15.02 10.83
N TYR A 128 -24.60 14.92 10.04
CA TYR A 128 -23.82 16.05 9.59
C TYR A 128 -23.85 16.13 8.06
N ASP A 129 -23.73 17.34 7.54
CA ASP A 129 -23.56 17.60 6.12
C ASP A 129 -22.30 18.47 5.94
N HIS A 130 -21.24 17.89 5.38
CA HIS A 130 -19.96 18.56 5.17
C HIS A 130 -20.08 19.86 4.36
N ARG A 131 -21.15 20.04 3.57
CA ARG A 131 -21.42 21.25 2.77
C ARG A 131 -21.82 22.43 3.64
N PHE A 132 -22.41 22.19 4.82
CA PHE A 132 -22.90 23.21 5.74
C PHE A 132 -21.98 23.43 6.94
N GLU A 133 -20.94 22.62 7.10
CA GLU A 133 -19.93 22.86 8.12
C GLU A 133 -19.17 24.13 7.75
N LYS A 134 -19.47 25.23 8.48
CA LYS A 134 -18.92 26.57 8.25
C LYS A 134 -17.42 26.62 8.52
N ASP A 135 -16.61 26.13 7.58
CA ASP A 135 -15.24 26.59 7.46
C ASP A 135 -15.20 27.76 6.49
N LYS A 136 -14.69 28.86 6.98
CA LYS A 136 -14.45 30.06 6.21
C LYS A 136 -13.62 29.72 4.96
N GLY A 137 -14.24 29.68 3.79
CA GLY A 137 -13.53 29.65 2.52
C GLY A 137 -13.74 28.43 1.61
N TYR A 138 -14.75 27.61 1.82
CA TYR A 138 -15.02 26.46 0.92
C TYR A 138 -15.97 26.88 -0.22
N SER A 139 -15.44 26.99 -1.43
CA SER A 139 -16.20 27.24 -2.66
C SER A 139 -16.49 25.92 -3.42
N ILE A 140 -17.44 25.96 -4.36
CA ILE A 140 -17.77 24.86 -5.29
C ILE A 140 -16.52 24.35 -6.05
N HIS A 141 -15.51 25.19 -6.24
CA HIS A 141 -14.21 24.81 -6.80
C HIS A 141 -13.54 23.67 -6.04
N THR A 142 -13.67 23.65 -4.73
CA THR A 142 -13.04 22.61 -3.88
C THR A 142 -13.72 21.25 -3.97
N GLU A 143 -14.99 21.16 -4.33
CA GLU A 143 -15.63 19.84 -4.55
C GLU A 143 -15.15 19.19 -5.86
N LEU A 144 -14.97 19.99 -6.89
CA LEU A 144 -14.39 19.52 -8.16
C LEU A 144 -12.92 19.11 -7.98
N GLU A 145 -12.13 19.94 -7.31
CA GLU A 145 -10.74 19.62 -6.97
C GLU A 145 -10.63 18.34 -6.10
N MET A 146 -11.57 18.15 -5.18
CA MET A 146 -11.64 16.96 -4.34
C MET A 146 -11.95 15.70 -5.16
N LYS A 147 -12.94 15.76 -6.09
CA LYS A 147 -13.27 14.66 -6.99
C LYS A 147 -12.09 14.32 -7.91
N GLU A 148 -11.40 15.33 -8.41
CA GLU A 148 -10.20 15.19 -9.23
C GLU A 148 -9.06 14.52 -8.43
N MET A 149 -8.84 14.99 -7.20
CA MET A 149 -7.86 14.45 -6.27
C MET A 149 -8.14 12.99 -5.91
N ILE A 150 -9.39 12.63 -5.61
CA ILE A 150 -9.80 11.23 -5.36
C ILE A 150 -9.56 10.37 -6.61
N ARG A 151 -9.89 10.89 -7.80
CA ARG A 151 -9.66 10.20 -9.07
C ARG A 151 -8.17 9.97 -9.34
N GLN A 152 -7.32 10.96 -9.06
CA GLN A 152 -5.86 10.83 -9.19
C GLN A 152 -5.31 9.76 -8.25
N ILE A 153 -5.75 9.72 -6.98
CA ILE A 153 -5.33 8.71 -6.01
C ILE A 153 -5.76 7.31 -6.44
N GLN A 154 -6.99 7.16 -6.94
CA GLN A 154 -7.46 5.88 -7.45
C GLN A 154 -6.61 5.40 -8.63
N LYS A 155 -6.24 6.31 -9.53
CA LYS A 155 -5.34 6.04 -10.66
C LYS A 155 -3.94 5.64 -10.16
N GLU A 156 -3.33 6.40 -9.26
CA GLU A 156 -2.01 6.08 -8.68
C GLU A 156 -2.01 4.75 -7.91
N ASN A 157 -3.12 4.40 -7.24
CA ASN A 157 -3.28 3.11 -6.57
C ASN A 157 -3.39 1.95 -7.58
N LEU A 158 -4.07 2.19 -8.70
CA LEU A 158 -4.20 1.21 -9.78
C LEU A 158 -2.84 0.95 -10.43
N ASP A 159 -2.09 2.02 -10.75
CA ASP A 159 -0.76 1.96 -11.35
C ASP A 159 0.23 1.25 -10.41
N ARG A 160 0.22 1.53 -9.10
CA ARG A 160 1.05 0.83 -8.11
C ARG A 160 0.70 -0.66 -7.96
N ASN A 161 -0.57 -1.00 -8.01
CA ASN A 161 -0.99 -2.41 -7.99
C ASN A 161 -0.55 -3.14 -9.26
N TRP A 162 -0.64 -2.47 -10.40
CA TRP A 162 -0.15 -2.99 -11.67
C TRP A 162 1.37 -3.22 -11.64
N GLU A 163 2.16 -2.24 -11.22
CA GLU A 163 3.61 -2.38 -11.05
C GLU A 163 3.99 -3.51 -10.09
N ARG A 164 3.28 -3.65 -8.97
CA ARG A 164 3.47 -4.74 -8.01
C ARG A 164 3.16 -6.11 -8.61
N LEU A 165 2.10 -6.22 -9.41
CA LEU A 165 1.72 -7.45 -10.12
C LEU A 165 2.73 -7.79 -11.20
N VAL A 166 3.13 -6.82 -12.02
CA VAL A 166 4.16 -6.98 -13.06
C VAL A 166 5.50 -7.33 -12.43
N GLY A 167 5.89 -6.66 -11.35
CA GLY A 167 7.13 -6.98 -10.62
C GLY A 167 7.13 -8.41 -10.07
N LYS A 168 6.03 -8.88 -9.48
CA LYS A 168 5.88 -10.27 -9.03
C LYS A 168 5.91 -11.26 -10.20
N PHE A 169 5.28 -10.91 -11.31
CA PHE A 169 5.25 -11.73 -12.52
C PHE A 169 6.65 -11.84 -13.12
N VAL A 170 7.36 -10.73 -13.28
CA VAL A 170 8.75 -10.72 -13.76
C VAL A 170 9.66 -11.47 -12.80
N ALA A 171 9.55 -11.25 -11.48
CA ALA A 171 10.33 -12.00 -10.49
C ALA A 171 10.04 -13.51 -10.50
N SER A 172 8.82 -13.91 -10.84
CA SER A 172 8.47 -15.33 -11.01
C SER A 172 9.06 -15.95 -12.28
N LEU A 173 9.27 -15.14 -13.32
CA LEU A 173 9.89 -15.55 -14.57
C LEU A 173 11.43 -15.66 -14.46
N VAL A 174 12.05 -14.92 -13.53
CA VAL A 174 13.51 -14.88 -13.31
C VAL A 174 13.92 -15.94 -12.25
N LYS A 175 13.33 -17.11 -12.21
CA LYS A 175 13.92 -18.24 -11.48
C LYS A 175 15.23 -18.68 -12.15
N PRO A 176 16.28 -19.06 -11.39
CA PRO A 176 17.64 -19.29 -11.93
C PRO A 176 17.73 -20.27 -13.10
N TRP A 177 16.85 -21.24 -13.16
CA TRP A 177 16.82 -22.23 -14.24
C TRP A 177 16.20 -21.71 -15.56
N HIS A 178 15.39 -20.64 -15.53
CA HIS A 178 14.95 -19.98 -16.75
C HIS A 178 16.07 -19.22 -17.43
N ILE A 179 17.02 -18.67 -16.64
CA ILE A 179 18.22 -18.02 -17.18
C ILE A 179 19.11 -19.04 -17.88
N ALA A 180 19.27 -20.23 -17.29
CA ALA A 180 20.04 -21.31 -17.89
C ALA A 180 19.42 -21.80 -19.22
N CYS A 181 18.11 -21.93 -19.31
CA CYS A 181 17.41 -22.24 -20.57
C CYS A 181 17.56 -21.13 -21.61
N TRP A 182 17.56 -19.88 -21.18
CA TRP A 182 17.76 -18.72 -22.04
C TRP A 182 19.17 -18.71 -22.66
N VAL A 183 20.19 -18.93 -21.84
CA VAL A 183 21.58 -18.99 -22.31
C VAL A 183 21.78 -20.17 -23.27
N LEU A 184 21.22 -21.33 -23.00
CA LEU A 184 21.39 -22.52 -23.84
C LEU A 184 20.64 -22.42 -25.19
N ILE A 185 19.52 -21.69 -25.27
CA ILE A 185 18.71 -21.57 -26.50
C ILE A 185 19.14 -20.34 -27.32
N PHE A 186 19.48 -19.23 -26.69
CA PHE A 186 19.72 -17.96 -27.36
C PHE A 186 21.17 -17.77 -27.85
N VAL A 187 22.15 -18.30 -27.12
CA VAL A 187 23.56 -18.17 -27.53
C VAL A 187 23.86 -18.87 -28.87
N PRO A 188 23.35 -20.08 -29.12
CA PRO A 188 23.54 -20.73 -30.43
C PRO A 188 22.81 -20.02 -31.56
N THR A 189 21.60 -19.47 -31.32
CA THR A 189 20.82 -18.79 -32.38
C THR A 189 21.39 -17.43 -32.75
N LEU A 190 22.00 -16.70 -31.81
CA LEU A 190 22.70 -15.44 -32.08
C LEU A 190 23.99 -15.65 -32.93
N SER A 191 24.63 -16.79 -32.78
CA SER A 191 25.80 -17.12 -33.60
C SER A 191 25.44 -17.46 -35.07
N TRP A 192 24.20 -17.94 -35.28
CA TRP A 192 23.73 -18.34 -36.62
C TRP A 192 23.16 -17.18 -37.43
N THR A 193 22.64 -16.13 -36.79
CA THR A 193 21.97 -14.99 -37.45
C THR A 193 22.91 -13.80 -37.74
N ARG A 194 24.22 -13.94 -37.48
CA ARG A 194 25.23 -12.86 -37.63
C ARG A 194 25.48 -12.38 -39.06
N GLY A 195 24.51 -12.46 -39.95
CA GLY A 195 24.72 -12.06 -41.32
C GLY A 195 23.59 -11.36 -42.07
N LYS A 196 22.32 -11.49 -41.73
CA LYS A 196 21.24 -11.10 -42.69
C LYS A 196 19.84 -10.76 -42.14
N THR A 197 19.63 -10.17 -40.97
CA THR A 197 18.24 -9.83 -40.58
C THR A 197 18.06 -8.39 -40.09
N PRO A 198 16.98 -7.68 -40.49
CA PRO A 198 16.61 -6.38 -39.96
C PRO A 198 16.30 -6.46 -38.46
N GLN A 199 16.56 -5.40 -37.72
CA GLN A 199 16.42 -5.32 -36.25
C GLN A 199 15.04 -5.68 -35.72
N HIS A 200 13.99 -5.57 -36.52
CA HIS A 200 12.59 -5.91 -36.14
C HIS A 200 12.35 -7.42 -35.99
N ASP A 201 13.02 -8.27 -36.76
CA ASP A 201 12.80 -9.71 -36.69
C ASP A 201 13.44 -10.33 -35.45
N ILE A 202 14.51 -9.73 -34.92
CA ILE A 202 15.18 -10.18 -33.70
C ILE A 202 14.31 -9.93 -32.46
N ALA A 203 13.60 -8.79 -32.42
CA ALA A 203 12.69 -8.46 -31.34
C ALA A 203 11.46 -9.38 -31.32
N LEU A 204 10.90 -9.70 -32.47
CA LEU A 204 9.76 -10.62 -32.62
C LEU A 204 10.13 -12.07 -32.26
N ALA A 205 11.31 -12.53 -32.68
CA ALA A 205 11.82 -13.86 -32.31
C ALA A 205 12.08 -13.97 -30.79
N GLY A 206 12.55 -12.88 -30.15
CA GLY A 206 12.74 -12.80 -28.72
C GLY A 206 11.42 -12.89 -27.94
N ILE A 207 10.38 -12.19 -28.40
CA ILE A 207 9.06 -12.23 -27.77
C ILE A 207 8.39 -13.58 -27.95
N LEU A 208 8.50 -14.21 -29.12
CA LEU A 208 7.95 -15.55 -29.41
C LEU A 208 8.66 -16.62 -28.57
N ALA A 209 9.98 -16.55 -28.41
CA ALA A 209 10.72 -17.46 -27.56
C ALA A 209 10.32 -17.33 -26.06
N LEU A 210 10.05 -16.10 -25.58
CA LEU A 210 9.52 -15.84 -24.25
C LEU A 210 8.13 -16.47 -24.05
N LEU A 211 7.26 -16.35 -25.02
CA LEU A 211 5.90 -16.92 -24.96
C LEU A 211 5.95 -18.47 -24.97
N VAL A 212 6.78 -19.06 -25.80
CA VAL A 212 6.90 -20.52 -25.89
C VAL A 212 7.52 -21.12 -24.63
N THR A 213 8.57 -20.50 -24.05
CA THR A 213 9.18 -20.97 -22.81
C THR A 213 8.25 -20.79 -21.61
N SER A 214 7.43 -19.73 -21.59
CA SER A 214 6.42 -19.51 -20.55
C SER A 214 5.30 -20.55 -20.63
N LEU A 215 4.85 -20.90 -21.82
CA LEU A 215 3.84 -21.94 -22.04
C LEU A 215 4.35 -23.34 -21.68
N LEU A 216 5.59 -23.66 -22.01
CA LEU A 216 6.22 -24.93 -21.64
C LEU A 216 6.42 -25.04 -20.12
N ALA A 217 6.86 -23.97 -19.46
CA ALA A 217 7.00 -23.95 -17.99
C ALA A 217 5.65 -24.12 -17.29
N TRP A 218 4.59 -23.47 -17.80
CA TRP A 218 3.21 -23.60 -17.30
C TRP A 218 2.66 -25.02 -17.49
N SER A 219 2.99 -25.70 -18.62
CA SER A 219 2.57 -27.07 -18.88
C SER A 219 3.29 -28.10 -18.02
N LEU A 220 4.53 -27.83 -17.60
CA LEU A 220 5.32 -28.70 -16.73
C LEU A 220 4.95 -28.56 -15.25
N ASP A 221 4.57 -27.36 -14.82
CA ASP A 221 4.13 -27.10 -13.43
C ASP A 221 2.74 -27.71 -13.12
N ARG A 222 1.91 -27.95 -14.15
CA ARG A 222 0.63 -28.69 -14.04
C ARG A 222 0.78 -30.21 -13.91
N ARG A 223 1.94 -30.77 -14.17
CA ARG A 223 2.23 -32.19 -13.93
C ARG A 223 2.92 -32.32 -12.58
N GLY A 224 2.15 -32.13 -11.49
CA GLY A 224 2.59 -32.38 -10.14
C GLY A 224 3.15 -33.81 -9.99
N PRO A 225 3.99 -34.05 -8.97
CA PRO A 225 4.57 -35.37 -8.74
C PRO A 225 3.46 -36.39 -8.52
N LYS A 226 3.56 -37.50 -9.26
CA LYS A 226 2.76 -38.70 -9.04
C LYS A 226 3.12 -39.35 -7.73
#